data_e729374d37be3af1b23530ba8f3f6deb
#
_entry.id   e729374d37be3af1b23530ba8f3f6deb
#
_cell.length_a   1.000
_cell.length_b   1.000
_cell.length_c   1.000
_cell.angle_alpha   90.00
_cell.angle_beta   90.00
_cell.angle_gamma   90.00
#
_symmetry.space_group_name_H-M   'P 1'
#
loop_
_entity.id
_entity.type
_entity.pdbx_description
1 polymer ?
#
loop_
_entity_poly.entity_id
_entity_poly.type
_entity_poly.pdbx_seq_one_letter_code
_entity_poly.pdbx_strand_id
1 'polypeptide(L)'
;MKKILLLLFLPILTFAQKEVVIHIKTDGYPSETRWILYDSVYQGDTIDYVEYGHYAQPNFMHRDTLYMSDSVTNISFVIFDSYGDGIINGEYYVTICGDTVVDYPVSTFTTGLIHNRVVPQCMPQPPPPGQCVPAMVNINLDQFTSETSWEIKDTMGNVIAAGGPYPNVPDYQPQYIPVCLPTGVLRFTIFDTYGDGLAGSQW
;
A
#
# COMPACT_ATOMS: atom_id res chain seq x y z
N MET A 1 4.19 -34.32 -32.06
CA MET A 1 3.11 -33.59 -31.35
C MET A 1 3.73 -32.77 -30.24
N LYS A 2 3.89 -31.42 -30.42
CA LYS A 2 4.40 -30.54 -29.37
C LYS A 2 3.23 -30.18 -28.45
N LYS A 3 3.30 -30.60 -27.20
CA LYS A 3 2.37 -30.14 -26.15
C LYS A 3 2.71 -28.75 -25.76
N ILE A 4 1.87 -27.78 -26.10
CA ILE A 4 1.96 -26.41 -25.60
C ILE A 4 1.38 -26.42 -24.19
N LEU A 5 2.22 -26.23 -23.19
CA LEU A 5 1.80 -25.99 -21.81
C LEU A 5 1.42 -24.51 -21.71
N LEU A 6 0.13 -24.22 -21.77
CA LEU A 6 -0.41 -22.90 -21.52
C LEU A 6 -0.30 -22.62 -19.99
N LEU A 7 0.73 -21.92 -19.57
CA LEU A 7 0.82 -21.46 -18.19
C LEU A 7 -0.11 -20.26 -18.04
N LEU A 8 -1.28 -20.51 -17.46
CA LEU A 8 -2.22 -19.45 -17.11
C LEU A 8 -1.62 -18.69 -15.90
N PHE A 9 -0.97 -17.57 -16.15
CA PHE A 9 -0.66 -16.61 -15.11
C PHE A 9 -1.97 -15.93 -14.69
N LEU A 10 -2.59 -16.44 -13.63
CA LEU A 10 -3.57 -15.66 -12.90
C LEU A 10 -2.83 -14.47 -12.27
N PRO A 11 -3.22 -13.24 -12.58
CA PRO A 11 -2.67 -12.10 -11.82
C PRO A 11 -3.03 -12.35 -10.36
N ILE A 12 -2.03 -12.40 -9.50
CA ILE A 12 -2.24 -12.29 -8.06
C ILE A 12 -2.76 -10.86 -7.90
N LEU A 13 -4.07 -10.73 -7.75
CA LEU A 13 -4.69 -9.49 -7.29
C LEU A 13 -4.17 -9.26 -5.86
N THR A 14 -3.06 -8.56 -5.74
CA THR A 14 -2.68 -7.95 -4.48
C THR A 14 -3.72 -6.87 -4.24
N PHE A 15 -4.70 -7.15 -3.40
CA PHE A 15 -5.56 -6.10 -2.89
C PHE A 15 -4.63 -5.12 -2.17
N ALA A 16 -4.53 -3.93 -2.69
CA ALA A 16 -3.87 -2.86 -1.99
C ALA A 16 -4.59 -2.70 -0.64
N GLN A 17 -3.82 -2.60 0.43
CA GLN A 17 -4.33 -2.47 1.79
C GLN A 17 -3.86 -1.15 2.36
N LYS A 18 -4.74 -0.51 3.11
CA LYS A 18 -4.43 0.69 3.87
C LYS A 18 -3.96 0.30 5.26
N GLU A 19 -2.79 0.77 5.66
CA GLU A 19 -2.32 0.64 7.03
C GLU A 19 -3.13 1.57 7.93
N VAL A 20 -3.66 1.01 9.01
CA VAL A 20 -4.32 1.75 10.08
C VAL A 20 -3.54 1.53 11.36
N VAL A 21 -3.22 2.59 12.05
CA VAL A 21 -2.56 2.51 13.37
C VAL A 21 -3.41 3.23 14.40
N ILE A 22 -3.79 2.50 15.45
CA ILE A 22 -4.52 3.01 16.58
C ILE A 22 -3.52 3.24 17.71
N HIS A 23 -3.42 4.46 18.16
CA HIS A 23 -2.57 4.88 19.24
C HIS A 23 -3.42 5.20 20.44
N ILE A 24 -3.16 4.55 21.57
CA ILE A 24 -3.89 4.77 22.84
C ILE A 24 -2.88 4.89 23.96
N LYS A 25 -2.82 6.05 24.59
CA LYS A 25 -2.17 6.22 25.86
C LYS A 25 -3.19 5.96 26.96
N THR A 26 -3.07 4.81 27.58
CA THR A 26 -3.94 4.42 28.69
C THR A 26 -3.71 5.31 29.91
N ASP A 27 -4.70 5.37 30.77
CA ASP A 27 -4.59 5.98 32.10
C ASP A 27 -4.09 4.97 33.17
N GLY A 28 -4.50 5.15 34.40
CA GLY A 28 -4.15 4.26 35.51
C GLY A 28 -4.86 2.88 35.49
N TYR A 29 -5.89 2.74 34.67
CA TYR A 29 -6.75 1.56 34.59
C TYR A 29 -6.85 1.02 33.16
N PRO A 30 -5.74 0.55 32.59
CA PRO A 30 -5.66 0.19 31.17
C PRO A 30 -6.64 -0.90 30.73
N SER A 31 -7.02 -1.78 31.65
CA SER A 31 -7.95 -2.89 31.38
C SER A 31 -9.40 -2.45 31.11
N GLU A 32 -9.74 -1.21 31.39
CA GLU A 32 -11.07 -0.63 31.19
C GLU A 32 -11.28 -0.12 29.79
N THR A 33 -10.21 0.01 29.00
CA THR A 33 -10.25 0.52 27.63
C THR A 33 -10.44 -0.62 26.63
N ARG A 34 -11.42 -0.45 25.73
CA ARG A 34 -11.58 -1.26 24.51
C ARG A 34 -11.92 -0.39 23.32
N TRP A 35 -11.75 -0.90 22.10
CA TRP A 35 -12.19 -0.20 20.91
C TRP A 35 -12.67 -1.17 19.83
N ILE A 36 -13.44 -0.62 18.88
CA ILE A 36 -13.90 -1.32 17.67
C ILE A 36 -13.74 -0.38 16.47
N LEU A 37 -13.24 -0.92 15.37
CA LEU A 37 -13.18 -0.25 14.08
C LEU A 37 -14.15 -0.91 13.10
N TYR A 38 -15.05 -0.13 12.50
CA TYR A 38 -16.01 -0.57 11.49
C TYR A 38 -15.70 0.03 10.13
N ASP A 39 -16.13 -0.64 9.04
CA ASP A 39 -15.89 -0.26 7.64
C ASP A 39 -16.88 0.76 7.07
N SER A 40 -17.78 1.31 7.87
CA SER A 40 -18.77 2.30 7.42
C SER A 40 -19.14 3.31 8.50
N VAL A 41 -19.93 4.29 8.11
CA VAL A 41 -20.54 5.23 9.05
C VAL A 41 -21.68 4.53 9.77
N TYR A 42 -21.49 4.24 11.07
CA TYR A 42 -22.47 3.64 11.96
C TYR A 42 -22.71 2.13 11.77
N GLN A 43 -21.92 1.30 12.47
CA GLN A 43 -22.13 -0.15 12.59
C GLN A 43 -22.13 -0.93 11.27
N GLY A 44 -21.13 -0.69 10.46
CA GLY A 44 -20.80 -1.56 9.34
C GLY A 44 -20.18 -2.89 9.80
N ASP A 45 -19.57 -3.60 8.88
CA ASP A 45 -18.81 -4.79 9.22
C ASP A 45 -17.60 -4.42 10.09
N THR A 46 -17.32 -5.23 11.10
CA THR A 46 -16.16 -5.01 11.95
C THR A 46 -14.88 -5.29 11.19
N ILE A 47 -13.99 -4.30 11.12
CA ILE A 47 -12.64 -4.48 10.56
C ILE A 47 -11.75 -5.14 11.60
N ASP A 48 -11.70 -4.57 12.82
CA ASP A 48 -10.91 -5.09 13.94
C ASP A 48 -11.41 -4.52 15.28
N TYR A 49 -10.98 -5.12 16.38
CA TYR A 49 -11.34 -4.68 17.71
C TYR A 49 -10.37 -5.18 18.79
N VAL A 50 -10.38 -4.50 19.91
CA VAL A 50 -9.71 -4.92 21.14
C VAL A 50 -10.72 -4.96 22.27
N GLU A 51 -10.73 -6.05 23.02
CA GLU A 51 -11.62 -6.22 24.16
C GLU A 51 -11.05 -5.65 25.47
N TYR A 52 -11.90 -5.47 26.46
CA TYR A 52 -11.49 -5.09 27.81
C TYR A 52 -10.44 -6.07 28.38
N GLY A 53 -9.45 -5.54 29.07
CA GLY A 53 -8.36 -6.34 29.63
C GLY A 53 -7.20 -6.62 28.66
N HIS A 54 -7.27 -6.15 27.44
CA HIS A 54 -6.18 -6.27 26.46
C HIS A 54 -4.95 -5.49 26.91
N TYR A 55 -5.15 -4.24 27.31
CA TYR A 55 -4.07 -3.38 27.76
C TYR A 55 -3.74 -3.67 29.23
N ALA A 56 -2.45 -3.85 29.54
CA ALA A 56 -1.99 -4.20 30.89
C ALA A 56 -1.09 -3.13 31.52
N GLN A 57 -0.53 -2.22 30.72
CA GLN A 57 0.41 -1.20 31.20
C GLN A 57 -0.30 0.14 31.40
N PRO A 58 -0.38 0.65 32.64
CA PRO A 58 -0.98 1.95 32.90
C PRO A 58 -0.07 3.10 32.43
N ASN A 59 -0.67 4.21 32.01
CA ASN A 59 0.00 5.43 31.56
C ASN A 59 1.01 5.17 30.43
N PHE A 60 0.72 4.20 29.57
CA PHE A 60 1.59 3.74 28.49
C PHE A 60 0.93 3.97 27.13
N MET A 61 1.74 4.36 26.14
CA MET A 61 1.30 4.50 24.76
C MET A 61 1.34 3.14 24.05
N HIS A 62 0.18 2.58 23.81
CA HIS A 62 0.00 1.38 22.99
C HIS A 62 -0.18 1.74 21.53
N ARG A 63 0.19 0.81 20.68
CA ARG A 63 0.09 0.97 19.23
C ARG A 63 -0.37 -0.33 18.59
N ASP A 64 -1.59 -0.34 18.10
CA ASP A 64 -2.18 -1.47 17.38
C ASP A 64 -2.17 -1.18 15.89
N THR A 65 -1.55 -2.04 15.10
CA THR A 65 -1.43 -1.89 13.64
C THR A 65 -2.26 -2.98 12.97
N LEU A 66 -3.12 -2.56 12.08
CA LEU A 66 -3.97 -3.43 11.26
C LEU A 66 -4.00 -2.95 9.81
N TYR A 67 -4.57 -3.77 8.92
CA TYR A 67 -4.69 -3.47 7.51
C TYR A 67 -6.13 -3.64 7.07
N MET A 68 -6.66 -2.65 6.34
CA MET A 68 -8.00 -2.69 5.78
C MET A 68 -7.97 -2.62 4.25
N SER A 69 -9.05 -3.06 3.60
CA SER A 69 -9.20 -3.00 2.15
C SER A 69 -9.17 -1.57 1.63
N ASP A 70 -8.55 -1.35 0.47
CA ASP A 70 -8.58 -0.07 -0.25
C ASP A 70 -9.99 0.39 -0.64
N SER A 71 -10.95 -0.53 -0.72
CA SER A 71 -12.35 -0.23 -1.02
C SER A 71 -13.07 0.50 0.11
N VAL A 72 -12.52 0.47 1.34
CA VAL A 72 -13.10 1.17 2.49
C VAL A 72 -12.91 2.68 2.32
N THR A 73 -14.02 3.41 2.26
CA THR A 73 -14.05 4.87 2.08
C THR A 73 -14.47 5.64 3.32
N ASN A 74 -15.12 4.96 4.25
CA ASN A 74 -15.56 5.52 5.53
C ASN A 74 -15.31 4.52 6.64
N ILE A 75 -15.00 5.02 7.82
CA ILE A 75 -14.84 4.23 9.04
C ILE A 75 -15.63 4.84 10.20
N SER A 76 -16.00 3.98 11.15
CA SER A 76 -16.37 4.38 12.50
C SER A 76 -15.39 3.77 13.49
N PHE A 77 -14.63 4.60 14.16
CA PHE A 77 -13.82 4.21 15.31
C PHE A 77 -14.61 4.48 16.59
N VAL A 78 -14.81 3.45 17.40
CA VAL A 78 -15.53 3.54 18.67
C VAL A 78 -14.60 3.10 19.77
N ILE A 79 -14.43 3.96 20.76
CA ILE A 79 -13.66 3.68 21.97
C ILE A 79 -14.59 3.64 23.17
N PHE A 80 -14.34 2.75 24.09
CA PHE A 80 -15.14 2.52 25.29
C PHE A 80 -14.27 2.51 26.53
N ASP A 81 -14.88 2.92 27.63
CA ASP A 81 -14.37 2.79 28.97
C ASP A 81 -15.42 2.09 29.84
N SER A 82 -15.04 1.01 30.55
CA SER A 82 -15.97 0.19 31.31
C SER A 82 -16.37 0.82 32.64
N TYR A 83 -15.55 1.67 33.23
CA TYR A 83 -15.86 2.37 34.48
C TYR A 83 -16.70 3.62 34.23
N GLY A 84 -16.51 4.27 33.10
CA GLY A 84 -17.31 5.42 32.66
C GLY A 84 -16.73 6.79 33.04
N ASP A 85 -15.44 6.87 33.34
CA ASP A 85 -14.74 8.12 33.62
C ASP A 85 -13.79 8.54 32.46
N GLY A 86 -13.75 7.76 31.40
CA GLY A 86 -12.93 7.97 30.22
C GLY A 86 -11.48 7.57 30.46
N ILE A 87 -10.56 8.00 29.60
CA ILE A 87 -9.14 7.73 29.73
C ILE A 87 -8.47 8.95 30.36
N ILE A 88 -8.58 9.12 31.68
CA ILE A 88 -8.14 10.33 32.40
C ILE A 88 -6.63 10.51 32.28
N ASN A 89 -6.18 11.67 31.76
CA ASN A 89 -4.78 11.97 31.43
C ASN A 89 -4.17 11.06 30.35
N GLY A 90 -4.99 10.25 29.69
CA GLY A 90 -4.63 9.54 28.49
C GLY A 90 -4.97 10.35 27.23
N GLU A 91 -4.71 9.76 26.09
CA GLU A 91 -5.02 10.33 24.78
C GLU A 91 -5.16 9.19 23.78
N TYR A 92 -5.84 9.43 22.68
CA TYR A 92 -5.83 8.50 21.56
C TYR A 92 -5.94 9.22 20.24
N TYR A 93 -5.37 8.63 19.22
CA TYR A 93 -5.50 9.06 17.84
C TYR A 93 -5.41 7.86 16.90
N VAL A 94 -5.99 8.00 15.71
CA VAL A 94 -5.94 6.98 14.67
C VAL A 94 -5.31 7.57 13.43
N THR A 95 -4.35 6.87 12.87
CA THR A 95 -3.74 7.25 11.58
C THR A 95 -4.10 6.21 10.52
N ILE A 96 -4.30 6.68 9.28
CA ILE A 96 -4.49 5.84 8.12
C ILE A 96 -3.48 6.27 7.07
N CYS A 97 -2.61 5.35 6.65
CA CYS A 97 -1.49 5.63 5.73
C CYS A 97 -0.60 6.80 6.20
N GLY A 98 -0.47 6.97 7.52
CA GLY A 98 0.30 8.04 8.14
C GLY A 98 -0.47 9.34 8.40
N ASP A 99 -1.64 9.54 7.78
CA ASP A 99 -2.49 10.72 8.02
C ASP A 99 -3.35 10.51 9.27
N THR A 100 -3.36 11.49 10.18
CA THR A 100 -4.21 11.45 11.36
C THR A 100 -5.66 11.73 10.99
N VAL A 101 -6.54 10.74 11.20
CA VAL A 101 -7.98 10.81 10.89
C VAL A 101 -8.85 11.00 12.13
N VAL A 102 -8.40 10.52 13.28
CA VAL A 102 -8.98 10.77 14.60
C VAL A 102 -7.89 11.32 15.48
N ASP A 103 -8.14 12.43 16.15
CA ASP A 103 -7.26 13.04 17.13
C ASP A 103 -8.10 13.47 18.33
N TYR A 104 -7.78 12.94 19.50
CA TYR A 104 -8.51 13.24 20.72
C TYR A 104 -7.55 13.38 21.90
N PRO A 105 -6.95 14.58 22.07
CA PRO A 105 -5.90 14.82 23.05
C PRO A 105 -6.41 14.89 24.51
N VAL A 106 -7.71 14.98 24.71
CA VAL A 106 -8.33 15.05 26.07
C VAL A 106 -9.51 14.10 26.11
N SER A 107 -9.34 12.98 26.75
CA SER A 107 -10.31 11.88 26.75
C SER A 107 -11.21 11.90 27.97
N THR A 108 -12.09 12.89 28.03
CA THR A 108 -13.21 12.91 29.00
C THR A 108 -14.49 12.48 28.27
N PHE A 109 -14.75 11.21 28.21
CA PHE A 109 -16.03 10.66 27.79
C PHE A 109 -16.54 9.71 28.88
N THR A 110 -17.81 9.42 28.91
CA THR A 110 -18.36 8.52 29.91
C THR A 110 -18.13 7.05 29.50
N THR A 111 -19.11 6.42 28.85
CA THR A 111 -19.02 4.98 28.55
C THR A 111 -18.49 4.66 27.16
N GLY A 112 -18.45 5.64 26.27
CA GLY A 112 -17.91 5.45 24.91
C GLY A 112 -18.06 6.68 24.03
N LEU A 113 -17.25 6.74 22.98
CA LEU A 113 -17.23 7.82 21.99
C LEU A 113 -17.07 7.25 20.58
N ILE A 114 -17.82 7.81 19.63
CA ILE A 114 -17.85 7.38 18.22
C ILE A 114 -17.23 8.46 17.34
N HIS A 115 -16.29 8.08 16.51
CA HIS A 115 -15.69 8.93 15.50
C HIS A 115 -15.96 8.40 14.09
N ASN A 116 -16.82 9.06 13.35
CA ASN A 116 -17.06 8.77 11.95
C ASN A 116 -16.09 9.60 11.09
N ARG A 117 -15.36 8.95 10.20
CA ARG A 117 -14.34 9.60 9.36
C ARG A 117 -14.37 9.07 7.93
N VAL A 118 -14.11 9.99 6.99
CA VAL A 118 -13.78 9.63 5.62
C VAL A 118 -12.34 9.14 5.59
N VAL A 119 -12.13 8.02 4.94
CA VAL A 119 -10.79 7.43 4.78
C VAL A 119 -10.02 8.19 3.71
N PRO A 120 -8.79 8.65 4.00
CA PRO A 120 -7.96 9.30 3.01
C PRO A 120 -7.64 8.35 1.84
N GLN A 121 -7.43 8.93 0.67
CA GLN A 121 -6.83 8.18 -0.44
C GLN A 121 -5.35 8.03 -0.11
N CYS A 122 -4.96 6.82 0.26
CA CYS A 122 -3.56 6.55 0.51
C CYS A 122 -2.80 6.65 -0.82
N MET A 123 -1.89 7.59 -0.90
CA MET A 123 -0.90 7.53 -1.98
C MET A 123 -0.05 6.26 -1.75
N PRO A 124 0.28 5.51 -2.80
CA PRO A 124 1.25 4.44 -2.66
C PRO A 124 2.48 5.02 -1.97
N GLN A 125 2.77 4.56 -0.74
CA GLN A 125 4.02 4.99 -0.10
C GLN A 125 5.18 4.57 -0.99
N PRO A 126 6.14 5.44 -1.26
CA PRO A 126 7.37 5.00 -1.91
C PRO A 126 7.97 3.88 -1.04
N PRO A 127 8.46 2.80 -1.63
CA PRO A 127 9.11 1.75 -0.86
C PRO A 127 10.18 2.38 0.02
N PRO A 128 10.41 1.84 1.24
CA PRO A 128 11.50 2.28 2.08
C PRO A 128 12.79 2.39 1.25
N PRO A 129 13.69 3.35 1.56
CA PRO A 129 14.93 3.49 0.82
C PRO A 129 15.65 2.14 0.68
N GLY A 130 15.83 1.68 -0.56
CA GLY A 130 16.42 0.38 -0.87
C GLY A 130 15.41 -0.76 -1.13
N GLN A 131 14.11 -0.55 -0.97
CA GLN A 131 13.08 -1.47 -1.45
C GLN A 131 12.49 -0.98 -2.78
N CYS A 132 12.27 -1.93 -3.68
CA CYS A 132 11.71 -1.70 -4.99
C CYS A 132 10.71 -2.80 -5.32
N VAL A 133 9.77 -2.52 -6.18
CA VAL A 133 8.82 -3.50 -6.70
C VAL A 133 9.48 -4.29 -7.82
N PRO A 134 9.64 -5.62 -7.70
CA PRO A 134 10.13 -6.43 -8.80
C PRO A 134 9.16 -6.34 -9.98
N ALA A 135 9.68 -6.04 -11.15
CA ALA A 135 8.92 -5.97 -12.40
C ALA A 135 9.71 -6.63 -13.53
N MET A 136 9.05 -6.88 -14.65
CA MET A 136 9.66 -7.47 -15.82
C MET A 136 9.38 -6.56 -17.03
N VAL A 137 10.43 -6.14 -17.69
CA VAL A 137 10.31 -5.50 -19.01
C VAL A 137 10.36 -6.60 -20.06
N ASN A 138 9.28 -6.71 -20.85
CA ASN A 138 9.17 -7.67 -21.94
C ASN A 138 9.19 -6.92 -23.25
N ILE A 139 10.15 -7.24 -24.12
CA ILE A 139 10.30 -6.64 -25.44
C ILE A 139 10.49 -7.75 -26.46
N ASN A 140 9.63 -7.81 -27.45
CA ASN A 140 9.85 -8.66 -28.61
C ASN A 140 10.65 -7.85 -29.64
N LEU A 141 11.90 -8.23 -29.85
CA LEU A 141 12.76 -7.61 -30.84
C LEU A 141 12.35 -8.02 -32.24
N ASP A 142 12.60 -7.16 -33.22
CA ASP A 142 12.48 -7.48 -34.64
C ASP A 142 13.80 -8.03 -35.21
N GLN A 143 14.00 -7.91 -36.51
CA GLN A 143 15.23 -8.36 -37.17
C GLN A 143 16.43 -7.38 -36.98
N PHE A 144 16.18 -6.16 -36.46
CA PHE A 144 17.20 -5.12 -36.26
C PHE A 144 17.44 -4.89 -34.77
N THR A 145 17.77 -5.95 -34.07
CA THR A 145 17.89 -5.97 -32.60
C THR A 145 18.85 -4.92 -32.03
N SER A 146 19.85 -4.48 -32.82
CA SER A 146 20.79 -3.44 -32.43
C SER A 146 20.23 -2.01 -32.44
N GLU A 147 19.04 -1.81 -32.99
CA GLU A 147 18.40 -0.50 -33.08
C GLU A 147 17.50 -0.19 -31.90
N THR A 148 17.08 -1.23 -31.17
CA THR A 148 16.14 -1.12 -30.08
C THR A 148 16.84 -0.84 -28.75
N SER A 149 16.41 0.21 -28.07
CA SER A 149 16.76 0.50 -26.69
C SER A 149 15.55 1.04 -25.93
N TRP A 150 15.64 1.11 -24.62
CA TRP A 150 14.54 1.60 -23.79
C TRP A 150 15.07 2.21 -22.48
N GLU A 151 14.22 3.05 -21.87
CA GLU A 151 14.46 3.60 -20.54
C GLU A 151 13.16 3.72 -19.75
N ILE A 152 13.28 3.67 -18.44
CA ILE A 152 12.23 4.00 -17.47
C ILE A 152 12.73 5.21 -16.68
N LYS A 153 11.92 6.27 -16.64
CA LYS A 153 12.21 7.50 -15.89
C LYS A 153 11.12 7.79 -14.86
N ASP A 154 11.51 8.44 -13.78
CA ASP A 154 10.59 9.06 -12.84
C ASP A 154 10.01 10.39 -13.37
N THR A 155 9.12 11.01 -12.60
CA THR A 155 8.53 12.31 -12.96
C THR A 155 9.52 13.48 -12.95
N MET A 156 10.68 13.31 -12.33
CA MET A 156 11.78 14.30 -12.31
C MET A 156 12.75 14.11 -13.48
N GLY A 157 12.59 13.04 -14.28
CA GLY A 157 13.44 12.73 -15.41
C GLY A 157 14.67 11.88 -15.07
N ASN A 158 14.80 11.38 -13.85
CA ASN A 158 15.88 10.47 -13.49
C ASN A 158 15.66 9.09 -14.12
N VAL A 159 16.70 8.51 -14.70
CA VAL A 159 16.66 7.16 -15.26
C VAL A 159 16.69 6.15 -14.12
N ILE A 160 15.64 5.34 -14.02
CA ILE A 160 15.49 4.27 -13.03
C ILE A 160 16.01 2.94 -13.58
N ALA A 161 15.71 2.65 -14.83
CA ALA A 161 16.20 1.47 -15.53
C ALA A 161 16.33 1.77 -17.02
N ALA A 162 17.24 1.09 -17.69
CA ALA A 162 17.42 1.20 -19.13
C ALA A 162 18.02 -0.10 -19.68
N GLY A 163 17.83 -0.35 -20.97
CA GLY A 163 18.41 -1.50 -21.66
C GLY A 163 18.53 -1.30 -23.16
N GLY A 164 19.28 -2.21 -23.79
CA GLY A 164 19.66 -2.12 -25.21
C GLY A 164 20.85 -1.17 -25.45
N PRO A 165 21.34 -1.06 -26.70
CA PRO A 165 20.91 -1.89 -27.82
C PRO A 165 21.32 -3.38 -27.66
N TYR A 166 20.76 -4.28 -28.51
CA TYR A 166 20.91 -5.72 -28.41
C TYR A 166 21.66 -6.36 -29.60
N PRO A 167 22.91 -5.95 -29.88
CA PRO A 167 23.62 -6.33 -31.11
C PRO A 167 23.95 -7.81 -31.24
N ASN A 168 23.90 -8.57 -30.13
CA ASN A 168 24.26 -9.99 -30.10
C ASN A 168 23.06 -10.90 -29.83
N VAL A 169 21.85 -10.36 -29.90
CA VAL A 169 20.62 -11.12 -29.72
C VAL A 169 20.10 -11.57 -31.09
N PRO A 170 19.70 -12.84 -31.28
CA PRO A 170 19.08 -13.27 -32.52
C PRO A 170 17.79 -12.50 -32.84
N ASP A 171 17.51 -12.36 -34.12
CA ASP A 171 16.31 -11.71 -34.63
C ASP A 171 15.03 -12.32 -34.03
N TYR A 172 14.03 -11.47 -33.78
CA TYR A 172 12.71 -11.87 -33.27
C TYR A 172 12.72 -12.57 -31.91
N GLN A 173 13.79 -12.39 -31.12
CA GLN A 173 13.85 -12.99 -29.80
C GLN A 173 13.26 -12.10 -28.72
N PRO A 174 12.32 -12.63 -27.89
CA PRO A 174 11.81 -11.90 -26.76
C PRO A 174 12.87 -11.69 -25.70
N GLN A 175 12.92 -10.50 -25.14
CA GLN A 175 13.77 -10.14 -24.01
C GLN A 175 12.94 -10.02 -22.76
N TYR A 176 13.34 -10.70 -21.68
CA TYR A 176 12.71 -10.67 -20.37
C TYR A 176 13.71 -10.10 -19.37
N ILE A 177 13.60 -8.79 -19.12
CA ILE A 177 14.58 -8.08 -18.31
C ILE A 177 13.99 -7.80 -16.93
N PRO A 178 14.50 -8.45 -15.86
CA PRO A 178 14.06 -8.13 -14.51
C PRO A 178 14.54 -6.74 -14.12
N VAL A 179 13.65 -5.93 -13.60
CA VAL A 179 13.93 -4.58 -13.12
C VAL A 179 13.34 -4.39 -11.73
N CYS A 180 13.87 -3.43 -11.02
CA CYS A 180 13.44 -3.06 -9.69
C CYS A 180 12.95 -1.61 -9.74
N LEU A 181 11.65 -1.40 -9.60
CA LEU A 181 11.03 -0.11 -9.84
C LEU A 181 10.56 0.52 -8.52
N PRO A 182 10.80 1.82 -8.30
CA PRO A 182 10.18 2.54 -7.20
C PRO A 182 8.67 2.62 -7.43
N THR A 183 7.91 2.82 -6.37
CA THR A 183 6.48 3.15 -6.48
C THR A 183 6.31 4.57 -7.03
N GLY A 184 5.24 4.80 -7.75
CA GLY A 184 4.91 6.11 -8.30
C GLY A 184 4.63 6.09 -9.80
N VAL A 185 4.52 7.27 -10.38
CA VAL A 185 4.33 7.42 -11.84
C VAL A 185 5.67 7.33 -12.53
N LEU A 186 5.77 6.36 -13.43
CA LEU A 186 6.96 6.12 -14.23
C LEU A 186 6.61 6.27 -15.72
N ARG A 187 7.58 6.73 -16.50
CA ARG A 187 7.49 6.79 -17.95
C ARG A 187 8.39 5.72 -18.55
N PHE A 188 7.81 4.76 -19.23
CA PHE A 188 8.54 3.84 -20.10
C PHE A 188 8.65 4.47 -21.51
N THR A 189 9.84 4.46 -22.07
CA THR A 189 10.11 4.93 -23.44
C THR A 189 10.94 3.87 -24.14
N ILE A 190 10.50 3.48 -25.32
CA ILE A 190 11.27 2.63 -26.23
C ILE A 190 11.80 3.48 -27.39
N PHE A 191 13.00 3.20 -27.82
CA PHE A 191 13.67 3.89 -28.92
C PHE A 191 14.02 2.90 -30.01
N ASP A 192 13.83 3.34 -31.20
CA ASP A 192 14.28 2.71 -32.42
C ASP A 192 15.17 3.70 -33.15
N THR A 193 16.43 3.34 -33.36
CA THR A 193 17.45 4.28 -33.90
C THR A 193 17.24 4.55 -35.38
N TYR A 194 16.72 3.62 -36.15
CA TYR A 194 16.44 3.79 -37.56
C TYR A 194 15.12 4.51 -37.83
N GLY A 195 14.14 4.31 -36.93
CA GLY A 195 12.88 5.02 -36.96
C GLY A 195 11.77 4.35 -37.78
N ASP A 196 11.93 3.08 -38.13
CA ASP A 196 10.90 2.29 -38.83
C ASP A 196 10.02 1.46 -37.88
N GLY A 197 10.29 1.54 -36.57
CA GLY A 197 9.55 0.89 -35.50
C GLY A 197 9.93 -0.58 -35.36
N LEU A 198 9.33 -1.24 -34.36
CA LEU A 198 9.54 -2.66 -34.10
C LEU A 198 8.65 -3.50 -35.02
N ALA A 199 9.03 -3.59 -36.33
CA ALA A 199 8.22 -4.23 -37.35
C ALA A 199 8.05 -5.75 -37.09
N GLY A 200 6.80 -6.18 -36.89
CA GLY A 200 6.44 -7.57 -36.60
C GLY A 200 6.56 -8.00 -35.15
N SER A 201 6.90 -7.08 -34.25
CA SER A 201 6.91 -7.29 -32.82
C SER A 201 5.59 -6.84 -32.16
N GLN A 202 5.23 -7.49 -31.04
CA GLN A 202 4.13 -7.07 -30.17
C GLN A 202 4.69 -6.79 -28.77
N TRP A 203 4.21 -5.77 -28.16
CA TRP A 203 4.45 -5.43 -26.75
C TRP A 203 3.30 -5.89 -25.87
#